data_820651ea400da65dd7b77cffdca67c73
#
_entry.id   820651ea400da65dd7b77cffdca67c73
#
_cell.length_a   1.000
_cell.length_b   1.000
_cell.length_c   1.000
_cell.angle_alpha   90.00
_cell.angle_beta   90.00
_cell.angle_gamma   90.00
#
_symmetry.space_group_name_H-M   'P 1'
#
loop_
_entity.id
_entity.type
_entity.pdbx_description
1 polymer ?
#
loop_
_entity_poly.entity_id
_entity_poly.type
_entity_poly.pdbx_seq_one_letter_code
_entity_poly.pdbx_strand_id
1 'polypeptide(L)'
;MDSFYTTCNQIDTDLGLNLYHDHHDYLVMPGVEGFEQTTFPVLLDDSPRAHNVKNHIAHPCYLIEGNFFSQDNAEEAGVRTCPSCGHIMHINDRVSCNIRHLPIGRYSTVMKVNSIQYYCPHCQNTYKDSLPFKSPHHMMTNQLYKYTEDLLKSKLTLKEVAAITCLSQPVVKAVDKRRLDRTYTVNGEGLEFIKPEKQSKRLGIDEFSLHKGHVYATVIMDLDTGHVLWLAYGKTKDGVYDFIDHVGIEWMKGVECVASDMNADFLAAFKSRCPWIKGVYDKFHLIKNFNEKVVSEVRKDEQARLIAEGRPKEAERLKRSKYTLMTTEETRHSNDHPEVDKDGKIKKKRRKSNDKEQSLFAHPKKKKSQIEMEKAYQNIIKDNELLMGLDFVKNSLSDAYNSTTEEEMTAQLEVIIDYCEATGNKHFKWFGNLLRKHLEGICNYALYHITTGKVEGTNNMIKTLRRRHYGIPDDDYLFLKIIDESRRRSH
;
A
#
# COMPACT_ATOMS: atom_id res chain seq x y z
N MET A 1 18.49 39.33 -29.62
CA MET A 1 18.04 38.09 -30.30
C MET A 1 19.21 37.17 -30.60
N ASP A 2 20.33 37.67 -31.09
CA ASP A 2 21.49 36.86 -31.50
C ASP A 2 22.14 36.06 -30.34
N SER A 3 22.13 36.57 -29.13
CA SER A 3 22.74 35.90 -27.97
C SER A 3 22.00 34.60 -27.52
N PHE A 4 20.66 34.57 -27.70
CA PHE A 4 19.84 33.39 -27.38
C PHE A 4 20.05 32.23 -28.36
N TYR A 5 20.10 32.58 -29.65
CA TYR A 5 20.39 31.60 -30.71
C TYR A 5 21.79 30.98 -30.56
N THR A 6 22.78 31.78 -30.26
CA THR A 6 24.15 31.28 -30.00
C THR A 6 24.20 30.33 -28.82
N THR A 7 23.47 30.61 -27.74
CA THR A 7 23.43 29.76 -26.55
C THR A 7 22.66 28.45 -26.82
N CYS A 8 21.57 28.47 -27.56
CA CYS A 8 20.82 27.26 -27.89
C CYS A 8 21.63 26.34 -28.83
N ASN A 9 22.30 26.89 -29.85
CA ASN A 9 23.17 26.11 -30.75
C ASN A 9 24.35 25.47 -30.01
N GLN A 10 24.89 26.13 -28.98
CA GLN A 10 25.99 25.63 -28.19
C GLN A 10 25.56 24.47 -27.28
N ILE A 11 24.36 24.59 -26.66
CA ILE A 11 23.76 23.52 -25.87
C ILE A 11 23.44 22.31 -26.77
N ASP A 12 22.97 22.54 -27.98
CA ASP A 12 22.65 21.50 -28.95
C ASP A 12 23.88 20.71 -29.37
N THR A 13 25.01 21.39 -29.58
CA THR A 13 26.31 20.78 -29.91
C THR A 13 26.86 19.98 -28.73
N ASP A 14 26.76 20.51 -27.52
CA ASP A 14 27.27 19.90 -26.29
C ASP A 14 26.47 18.66 -25.86
N LEU A 15 25.16 18.61 -26.18
CA LEU A 15 24.30 17.48 -25.88
C LEU A 15 24.13 16.48 -27.03
N GLY A 16 24.68 16.76 -28.23
CA GLY A 16 24.52 15.94 -29.41
C GLY A 16 23.07 15.85 -29.92
N LEU A 17 22.23 16.82 -29.58
CA LEU A 17 20.84 16.91 -29.95
C LEU A 17 20.70 17.81 -31.18
N ASN A 18 20.22 17.27 -32.29
CA ASN A 18 19.93 18.05 -33.48
C ASN A 18 18.53 18.64 -33.35
N LEU A 19 18.38 19.74 -32.61
CA LEU A 19 17.10 20.39 -32.31
C LEU A 19 16.60 21.31 -33.47
N TYR A 20 17.45 21.59 -34.46
CA TYR A 20 17.13 22.47 -35.58
C TYR A 20 17.23 21.71 -36.91
N HIS A 21 16.24 21.89 -37.77
CA HIS A 21 16.28 21.38 -39.15
C HIS A 21 16.87 22.44 -40.06
N ASP A 22 17.76 22.05 -40.97
CA ASP A 22 18.57 22.93 -41.85
C ASP A 22 17.79 23.85 -42.80
N HIS A 23 16.44 23.77 -42.84
CA HIS A 23 15.64 24.54 -43.83
C HIS A 23 14.54 25.42 -43.24
N HIS A 24 14.27 25.34 -41.94
CA HIS A 24 13.32 26.21 -41.25
C HIS A 24 13.79 26.50 -39.85
N ASP A 25 13.88 27.74 -39.44
CA ASP A 25 14.24 28.22 -38.10
C ASP A 25 13.23 27.82 -37.02
N TYR A 26 12.73 26.57 -37.04
CA TYR A 26 11.73 26.07 -36.11
C TYR A 26 12.34 25.07 -35.13
N LEU A 27 12.06 25.29 -33.89
CA LEU A 27 12.41 24.35 -32.81
C LEU A 27 11.59 23.05 -32.97
N VAL A 28 12.26 21.93 -33.25
CA VAL A 28 11.60 20.63 -33.34
C VAL A 28 11.38 20.11 -31.90
N MET A 29 10.12 19.96 -31.51
CA MET A 29 9.77 19.40 -30.21
C MET A 29 9.77 17.86 -30.29
N PRO A 30 10.66 17.17 -29.57
CA PRO A 30 10.73 15.70 -29.61
C PRO A 30 9.38 15.06 -29.21
N GLY A 31 8.92 14.07 -30.02
CA GLY A 31 7.70 13.31 -29.75
C GLY A 31 6.38 14.06 -29.97
N VAL A 32 6.43 15.16 -30.74
CA VAL A 32 5.25 15.91 -31.20
C VAL A 32 5.24 15.93 -32.69
N GLU A 33 5.14 14.74 -33.28
CA GLU A 33 5.19 14.55 -34.75
C GLU A 33 4.08 15.31 -35.51
N GLY A 34 4.44 15.97 -36.61
CA GLY A 34 3.53 16.75 -37.43
C GLY A 34 3.16 18.13 -36.85
N PHE A 35 3.72 18.53 -35.72
CA PHE A 35 3.51 19.87 -35.17
C PHE A 35 4.66 20.80 -35.59
N GLU A 36 4.33 21.83 -36.34
CA GLU A 36 5.25 22.91 -36.71
C GLU A 36 5.00 24.13 -35.83
N GLN A 37 5.98 24.44 -34.99
CA GLN A 37 5.91 25.59 -34.13
C GLN A 37 6.03 26.88 -34.92
N THR A 38 5.10 27.82 -34.75
CA THR A 38 5.06 29.10 -35.46
C THR A 38 5.50 30.29 -34.61
N THR A 39 5.60 30.09 -33.26
CA THR A 39 6.00 31.15 -32.33
C THR A 39 6.98 30.60 -31.30
N PHE A 40 7.91 31.43 -30.82
CA PHE A 40 8.70 31.07 -29.64
C PHE A 40 7.81 30.86 -28.40
N PRO A 41 8.22 30.03 -27.44
CA PRO A 41 7.52 29.88 -26.18
C PRO A 41 7.38 31.27 -25.51
N VAL A 42 6.14 31.71 -25.27
CA VAL A 42 5.85 32.97 -24.60
C VAL A 42 5.39 32.66 -23.18
N LEU A 43 6.07 33.22 -22.19
CA LEU A 43 5.60 33.15 -20.82
C LEU A 43 4.37 34.06 -20.64
N LEU A 44 3.22 33.47 -20.39
CA LEU A 44 2.00 34.16 -20.02
C LEU A 44 1.94 34.23 -18.49
N ASP A 45 1.93 35.44 -17.97
CA ASP A 45 1.63 35.73 -16.56
C ASP A 45 0.11 35.85 -16.34
N ASP A 46 -0.33 36.46 -15.24
CA ASP A 46 -1.75 36.69 -14.94
C ASP A 46 -2.43 37.74 -15.84
N SER A 47 -1.94 37.93 -17.05
CA SER A 47 -2.51 38.83 -18.07
C SER A 47 -3.85 38.31 -18.61
N PRO A 48 -4.71 39.17 -19.21
CA PRO A 48 -5.95 38.74 -19.89
C PRO A 48 -5.73 37.66 -20.94
N ARG A 49 -4.54 37.60 -21.59
CA ARG A 49 -4.18 36.54 -22.54
C ARG A 49 -4.08 35.18 -21.87
N ALA A 50 -3.53 35.10 -20.67
CA ALA A 50 -3.42 33.86 -19.90
C ALA A 50 -4.81 33.31 -19.55
N HIS A 51 -5.77 34.17 -19.22
CA HIS A 51 -7.15 33.74 -18.90
C HIS A 51 -7.92 33.19 -20.10
N ASN A 52 -7.54 33.56 -21.34
CA ASN A 52 -8.19 33.06 -22.57
C ASN A 52 -7.70 31.66 -22.98
N VAL A 53 -6.68 31.12 -22.35
CA VAL A 53 -6.20 29.76 -22.62
C VAL A 53 -7.05 28.75 -21.84
N LYS A 54 -7.94 28.02 -22.54
CA LYS A 54 -8.72 26.94 -21.93
C LYS A 54 -7.79 25.92 -21.28
N ASN A 55 -8.19 25.39 -20.13
CA ASN A 55 -7.40 24.46 -19.29
C ASN A 55 -6.13 25.07 -18.70
N HIS A 56 -6.04 26.40 -18.69
CA HIS A 56 -5.01 27.10 -17.96
C HIS A 56 -5.15 26.79 -16.45
N ILE A 57 -4.06 26.45 -15.80
CA ILE A 57 -3.99 26.42 -14.33
C ILE A 57 -3.68 27.85 -13.92
N ALA A 58 -4.18 28.29 -12.76
CA ALA A 58 -3.97 29.65 -12.20
C ALA A 58 -2.49 29.91 -11.82
N HIS A 59 -1.57 29.64 -12.76
CA HIS A 59 -0.13 29.87 -12.67
C HIS A 59 0.36 30.40 -14.01
N PRO A 60 1.44 31.18 -14.02
CA PRO A 60 2.12 31.51 -15.26
C PRO A 60 2.41 30.26 -16.08
N CYS A 61 2.15 30.30 -17.38
CA CYS A 61 2.39 29.18 -18.28
C CYS A 61 3.13 29.62 -19.54
N TYR A 62 3.90 28.72 -20.12
CA TYR A 62 4.44 28.91 -21.46
C TYR A 62 3.37 28.53 -22.51
N LEU A 63 3.11 29.43 -23.43
CA LEU A 63 2.29 29.20 -24.62
C LEU A 63 3.20 28.98 -25.81
N ILE A 64 2.97 27.87 -26.55
CA ILE A 64 3.62 27.55 -27.82
C ILE A 64 2.52 27.41 -28.85
N GLU A 65 2.55 28.22 -29.88
CA GLU A 65 1.58 28.15 -30.98
C GLU A 65 2.22 27.45 -32.19
N GLY A 66 1.43 26.65 -32.89
CA GLY A 66 1.88 25.97 -34.09
C GLY A 66 0.74 25.34 -34.88
N ASN A 67 1.08 24.87 -36.08
CA ASN A 67 0.19 24.19 -36.98
C ASN A 67 0.44 22.68 -36.93
N PHE A 68 -0.61 21.91 -37.08
CA PHE A 68 -0.51 20.46 -37.25
C PHE A 68 -0.78 20.10 -38.70
N PHE A 69 0.15 19.35 -39.28
CA PHE A 69 0.04 18.80 -40.62
C PHE A 69 0.05 17.27 -40.53
N SER A 70 -1.02 16.63 -40.97
CA SER A 70 -1.02 15.18 -41.12
C SER A 70 -0.04 14.75 -42.18
N GLN A 71 0.74 13.69 -41.93
CA GLN A 71 1.66 13.13 -42.93
C GLN A 71 0.96 12.72 -44.23
N ASP A 72 -0.32 12.34 -44.14
CA ASP A 72 -1.16 12.03 -45.32
C ASP A 72 -1.44 13.24 -46.20
N ASN A 73 -1.13 14.45 -45.74
CA ASN A 73 -1.32 15.69 -46.50
C ASN A 73 -0.03 16.19 -47.17
N ALA A 74 1.09 15.49 -47.06
CA ALA A 74 2.39 15.96 -47.52
C ALA A 74 2.58 15.78 -49.07
N GLU A 75 1.76 14.96 -49.71
CA GLU A 75 1.99 14.62 -51.13
C GLU A 75 1.18 15.43 -52.14
N GLU A 76 0.03 16.04 -51.78
CA GLU A 76 -0.66 16.98 -52.69
C GLU A 76 -1.50 18.00 -51.92
N ALA A 77 -1.22 19.25 -52.16
CA ALA A 77 -1.86 20.38 -51.53
C ALA A 77 -3.40 20.30 -51.55
N GLY A 78 -3.99 19.92 -50.44
CA GLY A 78 -5.39 20.22 -50.12
C GLY A 78 -6.45 19.18 -50.50
N VAL A 79 -6.09 18.03 -51.03
CA VAL A 79 -7.08 17.00 -51.43
C VAL A 79 -7.05 15.84 -50.42
N ARG A 80 -8.09 15.72 -49.62
CA ARG A 80 -8.28 14.59 -48.67
C ARG A 80 -9.55 13.82 -49.01
N THR A 81 -9.47 12.51 -48.98
CA THR A 81 -10.63 11.63 -49.20
C THR A 81 -11.38 11.31 -47.92
N CYS A 82 -12.68 11.24 -48.01
CA CYS A 82 -13.56 10.91 -46.90
C CYS A 82 -13.35 9.47 -46.46
N PRO A 83 -13.05 9.20 -45.17
CA PRO A 83 -12.83 7.85 -44.68
C PRO A 83 -14.08 6.95 -44.73
N SER A 84 -15.28 7.54 -44.83
CA SER A 84 -16.53 6.79 -44.87
C SER A 84 -17.01 6.47 -46.31
N CYS A 85 -16.72 7.30 -47.30
CA CYS A 85 -17.27 7.14 -48.68
C CYS A 85 -16.26 7.33 -49.78
N GLY A 86 -15.01 7.66 -49.48
CA GLY A 86 -13.95 7.84 -50.51
C GLY A 86 -14.04 9.10 -51.37
N HIS A 87 -15.06 9.97 -51.20
CA HIS A 87 -15.17 11.21 -51.98
C HIS A 87 -14.21 12.28 -51.43
N ILE A 88 -13.84 13.20 -52.34
CA ILE A 88 -12.98 14.35 -51.99
C ILE A 88 -13.68 15.23 -50.99
N MET A 89 -12.96 15.59 -49.90
CA MET A 89 -13.40 16.55 -48.89
C MET A 89 -12.84 17.94 -49.18
N HIS A 90 -13.57 18.95 -48.73
CA HIS A 90 -13.16 20.35 -48.79
C HIS A 90 -12.76 20.85 -47.39
N ILE A 91 -11.86 21.81 -47.32
CA ILE A 91 -11.55 22.54 -46.08
C ILE A 91 -12.80 23.27 -45.64
N ASN A 92 -13.28 22.94 -44.43
CA ASN A 92 -14.45 23.57 -43.84
C ASN A 92 -14.06 24.74 -42.95
N ASP A 93 -13.07 24.49 -42.07
CA ASP A 93 -12.64 25.48 -41.06
C ASP A 93 -11.23 25.20 -40.59
N ARG A 94 -10.61 26.20 -39.95
CA ARG A 94 -9.36 26.06 -39.19
C ARG A 94 -9.71 26.11 -37.70
N VAL A 95 -9.47 25.02 -37.01
CA VAL A 95 -9.80 24.86 -35.59
C VAL A 95 -8.55 24.82 -34.77
N SER A 96 -8.61 25.41 -33.56
CA SER A 96 -7.50 25.36 -32.65
C SER A 96 -7.89 24.62 -31.33
N CYS A 97 -6.94 23.93 -30.76
CA CYS A 97 -7.11 23.33 -29.41
C CYS A 97 -5.87 23.54 -28.55
N ASN A 98 -6.09 23.64 -27.25
CA ASN A 98 -5.02 23.79 -26.27
C ASN A 98 -4.70 22.44 -25.67
N ILE A 99 -3.44 21.98 -25.77
CA ILE A 99 -2.95 20.70 -25.30
C ILE A 99 -1.83 20.98 -24.32
N ARG A 100 -1.88 20.38 -23.12
CA ARG A 100 -0.79 20.47 -22.15
C ARG A 100 0.39 19.62 -22.58
N HIS A 101 1.58 20.16 -22.38
CA HIS A 101 2.85 19.50 -22.65
C HIS A 101 3.72 19.45 -21.39
N LEU A 102 4.88 18.82 -21.48
CA LEU A 102 5.86 18.78 -20.38
C LEU A 102 6.14 20.18 -19.83
N PRO A 103 6.19 20.35 -18.52
CA PRO A 103 6.47 21.66 -17.91
C PRO A 103 7.89 22.12 -18.23
N ILE A 104 8.06 23.42 -18.45
CA ILE A 104 9.37 24.05 -18.56
C ILE A 104 9.72 24.64 -17.19
N GLY A 105 10.69 24.03 -16.51
CA GLY A 105 10.99 24.34 -15.13
C GLY A 105 9.78 24.10 -14.21
N ARG A 106 9.32 25.16 -13.53
CA ARG A 106 8.13 25.08 -12.65
C ARG A 106 6.82 25.57 -13.29
N TYR A 107 6.86 25.90 -14.57
CA TYR A 107 5.71 26.48 -15.28
C TYR A 107 5.06 25.45 -16.18
N SER A 108 3.73 25.43 -16.22
CA SER A 108 3.00 24.61 -17.16
C SER A 108 3.29 25.06 -18.60
N THR A 109 3.25 24.13 -19.54
CA THR A 109 3.35 24.42 -20.96
C THR A 109 2.04 24.07 -21.65
N VAL A 110 1.52 24.99 -22.44
CA VAL A 110 0.32 24.83 -23.25
C VAL A 110 0.69 24.99 -24.72
N MET A 111 0.40 23.98 -25.49
CA MET A 111 0.51 24.02 -26.96
C MET A 111 -0.85 24.40 -27.52
N LYS A 112 -0.92 25.50 -28.24
CA LYS A 112 -2.07 25.87 -29.05
C LYS A 112 -1.86 25.32 -30.45
N VAL A 113 -2.57 24.25 -30.76
CA VAL A 113 -2.42 23.50 -32.00
C VAL A 113 -3.52 23.92 -32.95
N ASN A 114 -3.16 24.49 -34.11
CA ASN A 114 -4.07 24.78 -35.19
C ASN A 114 -4.12 23.58 -36.11
N SER A 115 -5.31 23.11 -36.46
CA SER A 115 -5.54 21.98 -37.36
C SER A 115 -6.68 22.29 -38.33
N ILE A 116 -6.81 21.50 -39.36
CA ILE A 116 -7.82 21.69 -40.39
C ILE A 116 -9.02 20.79 -40.09
N GLN A 117 -10.21 21.34 -40.24
CA GLN A 117 -11.47 20.59 -40.28
C GLN A 117 -11.94 20.49 -41.73
N TYR A 118 -12.23 19.28 -42.16
CA TYR A 118 -12.71 18.97 -43.50
C TYR A 118 -14.20 18.68 -43.49
N TYR A 119 -14.88 18.97 -44.60
CA TYR A 119 -16.27 18.64 -44.84
C TYR A 119 -16.40 17.76 -46.09
N CYS A 120 -17.15 16.66 -45.96
CA CYS A 120 -17.51 15.81 -47.10
C CYS A 120 -18.89 16.18 -47.62
N PRO A 121 -19.01 16.71 -48.87
CA PRO A 121 -20.32 17.09 -49.43
C PRO A 121 -21.22 15.88 -49.69
N HIS A 122 -20.66 14.70 -49.90
CA HIS A 122 -21.42 13.47 -50.15
C HIS A 122 -22.05 12.89 -48.89
N CYS A 123 -21.26 12.72 -47.82
CA CYS A 123 -21.77 12.20 -46.56
C CYS A 123 -22.37 13.28 -45.65
N GLN A 124 -22.17 14.55 -45.97
CA GLN A 124 -22.55 15.72 -45.15
C GLN A 124 -21.92 15.71 -43.73
N ASN A 125 -20.79 15.04 -43.57
CA ASN A 125 -20.08 14.92 -42.32
C ASN A 125 -18.81 15.76 -42.27
N THR A 126 -18.44 16.21 -41.08
CA THR A 126 -17.18 16.91 -40.82
C THR A 126 -16.16 16.00 -40.18
N TYR A 127 -14.91 16.14 -40.56
CA TYR A 127 -13.78 15.34 -40.07
C TYR A 127 -12.66 16.26 -39.57
N LYS A 128 -12.01 15.88 -38.50
CA LYS A 128 -10.80 16.54 -37.97
C LYS A 128 -9.65 15.58 -38.00
N ASP A 129 -8.45 16.08 -38.24
CA ASP A 129 -7.25 15.29 -38.09
C ASP A 129 -7.07 14.85 -36.63
N SER A 130 -6.76 13.59 -36.46
CA SER A 130 -6.34 13.08 -35.15
C SER A 130 -4.92 13.54 -34.89
N LEU A 131 -4.67 14.04 -33.69
CA LEU A 131 -3.35 14.46 -33.25
C LEU A 131 -2.62 13.26 -32.60
N PRO A 132 -1.63 12.64 -33.30
CA PRO A 132 -1.00 11.38 -32.81
C PRO A 132 -0.28 11.54 -31.49
N PHE A 133 0.21 12.75 -31.23
CA PHE A 133 0.91 13.06 -29.96
C PHE A 133 -0.04 13.39 -28.79
N LYS A 134 -1.35 13.54 -29.05
CA LYS A 134 -2.34 13.84 -28.01
C LYS A 134 -2.80 12.56 -27.33
N SER A 135 -2.81 12.55 -26.00
CA SER A 135 -3.39 11.46 -25.22
C SER A 135 -4.88 11.27 -25.57
N PRO A 136 -5.34 10.02 -25.75
CA PRO A 136 -6.75 9.75 -26.05
C PRO A 136 -7.69 10.16 -24.92
N HIS A 137 -7.20 10.23 -23.69
CA HIS A 137 -8.02 10.38 -22.48
C HIS A 137 -8.05 11.80 -21.92
N HIS A 138 -7.02 12.61 -22.21
CA HIS A 138 -6.89 13.96 -21.64
C HIS A 138 -6.34 14.94 -22.70
N MET A 139 -6.62 16.24 -22.49
CA MET A 139 -6.05 17.32 -23.32
C MET A 139 -4.58 17.56 -22.90
N MET A 140 -3.75 16.55 -23.08
CA MET A 140 -2.30 16.59 -22.86
C MET A 140 -1.58 15.71 -23.88
N THR A 141 -0.29 15.94 -24.06
CA THR A 141 0.54 15.11 -24.92
C THR A 141 0.80 13.73 -24.30
N ASN A 142 1.06 12.74 -25.13
CA ASN A 142 1.45 11.39 -24.70
C ASN A 142 2.70 11.41 -23.81
N GLN A 143 3.61 12.33 -24.06
CA GLN A 143 4.82 12.52 -23.26
C GLN A 143 4.49 12.96 -21.82
N LEU A 144 3.63 13.99 -21.67
CA LEU A 144 3.22 14.43 -20.34
C LEU A 144 2.42 13.33 -19.60
N TYR A 145 1.59 12.59 -20.34
CA TYR A 145 0.86 11.45 -19.79
C TYR A 145 1.82 10.39 -19.25
N LYS A 146 2.79 9.96 -20.06
CA LYS A 146 3.79 8.96 -19.67
C LYS A 146 4.68 9.45 -18.53
N TYR A 147 5.14 10.69 -18.58
CA TYR A 147 5.91 11.29 -17.49
C TYR A 147 5.15 11.29 -16.16
N THR A 148 3.84 11.60 -16.22
CA THR A 148 2.97 11.53 -15.04
C THR A 148 2.87 10.10 -14.50
N GLU A 149 2.72 9.09 -15.36
CA GLU A 149 2.75 7.68 -14.93
C GLU A 149 4.07 7.29 -14.28
N ASP A 150 5.20 7.73 -14.81
CA ASP A 150 6.53 7.38 -14.30
C ASP A 150 6.80 8.03 -12.92
N LEU A 151 6.36 9.26 -12.72
CA LEU A 151 6.39 9.91 -11.40
C LEU A 151 5.51 9.18 -10.38
N LEU A 152 4.34 8.70 -10.78
CA LEU A 152 3.44 7.92 -9.93
C LEU A 152 4.03 6.57 -9.52
N LYS A 153 4.86 5.96 -10.38
CA LYS A 153 5.64 4.75 -10.03
C LYS A 153 6.71 5.03 -8.97
N SER A 154 7.20 6.26 -8.87
CA SER A 154 8.27 6.66 -7.93
C SER A 154 7.79 6.94 -6.50
N LYS A 155 6.61 6.47 -6.10
CA LYS A 155 6.01 6.63 -4.75
C LYS A 155 5.68 8.07 -4.35
N LEU A 156 5.60 8.99 -5.30
CA LEU A 156 5.13 10.34 -5.04
C LEU A 156 3.61 10.34 -4.80
N THR A 157 3.16 11.30 -3.99
CA THR A 157 1.73 11.50 -3.76
C THR A 157 1.08 12.21 -4.97
N LEU A 158 -0.24 12.09 -5.11
CA LEU A 158 -0.98 12.82 -6.15
C LEU A 158 -0.71 14.32 -6.12
N LYS A 159 -0.56 14.89 -4.92
CA LYS A 159 -0.27 16.32 -4.71
C LYS A 159 1.13 16.69 -5.23
N GLU A 160 2.14 15.88 -4.92
CA GLU A 160 3.51 16.09 -5.39
C GLU A 160 3.61 15.96 -6.90
N VAL A 161 3.01 14.92 -7.49
CA VAL A 161 2.96 14.75 -8.94
C VAL A 161 2.20 15.90 -9.61
N ALA A 162 1.08 16.33 -9.06
CA ALA A 162 0.33 17.48 -9.56
C ALA A 162 1.17 18.77 -9.56
N ALA A 163 1.97 18.99 -8.52
CA ALA A 163 2.87 20.14 -8.42
C ALA A 163 4.00 20.07 -9.46
N ILE A 164 4.60 18.87 -9.68
CA ILE A 164 5.69 18.67 -10.65
C ILE A 164 5.20 18.81 -12.09
N THR A 165 4.05 18.20 -12.40
CA THR A 165 3.50 18.16 -13.77
C THR A 165 2.64 19.36 -14.11
N CYS A 166 2.37 20.25 -13.15
CA CYS A 166 1.41 21.34 -13.27
C CYS A 166 0.00 20.89 -13.67
N LEU A 167 -0.36 19.65 -13.37
CA LEU A 167 -1.70 19.09 -13.58
C LEU A 167 -2.56 19.23 -12.32
N SER A 168 -3.88 19.18 -12.48
CA SER A 168 -4.77 19.10 -11.33
C SER A 168 -4.74 17.70 -10.70
N GLN A 169 -4.91 17.60 -9.37
CA GLN A 169 -4.93 16.32 -8.67
C GLN A 169 -5.97 15.32 -9.22
N PRO A 170 -7.20 15.74 -9.61
CA PRO A 170 -8.16 14.83 -10.26
C PRO A 170 -7.65 14.21 -11.55
N VAL A 171 -6.94 14.98 -12.38
CA VAL A 171 -6.33 14.48 -13.61
C VAL A 171 -5.21 13.48 -13.30
N VAL A 172 -4.33 13.81 -12.35
CA VAL A 172 -3.27 12.89 -11.89
C VAL A 172 -3.87 11.60 -11.32
N LYS A 173 -4.95 11.69 -10.53
CA LYS A 173 -5.68 10.51 -10.04
C LYS A 173 -6.24 9.68 -11.18
N ALA A 174 -6.83 10.30 -12.20
CA ALA A 174 -7.39 9.59 -13.35
C ALA A 174 -6.30 8.85 -14.14
N VAL A 175 -5.12 9.47 -14.31
CA VAL A 175 -3.95 8.82 -14.94
C VAL A 175 -3.49 7.63 -14.10
N ASP A 176 -3.37 7.78 -12.76
CA ASP A 176 -2.92 6.70 -11.89
C ASP A 176 -3.93 5.55 -11.85
N LYS A 177 -5.23 5.85 -11.75
CA LYS A 177 -6.28 4.81 -11.76
C LYS A 177 -6.21 3.98 -13.04
N ARG A 178 -6.13 4.60 -14.21
CA ARG A 178 -6.00 3.89 -15.48
C ARG A 178 -4.73 3.06 -15.59
N ARG A 179 -3.61 3.58 -15.07
CA ARG A 179 -2.36 2.82 -14.99
C ARG A 179 -2.54 1.56 -14.16
N LEU A 180 -3.16 1.69 -13.00
CA LEU A 180 -3.40 0.59 -12.06
C LEU A 180 -4.41 -0.42 -12.62
N ASP A 181 -5.53 0.05 -13.18
CA ASP A 181 -6.53 -0.77 -13.82
C ASP A 181 -5.89 -1.62 -14.94
N ARG A 182 -5.15 -1.01 -15.86
CA ARG A 182 -4.43 -1.70 -16.92
C ARG A 182 -3.43 -2.74 -16.40
N THR A 183 -2.85 -2.51 -15.24
CA THR A 183 -1.79 -3.39 -14.67
C THR A 183 -2.37 -4.54 -13.86
N TYR A 184 -3.48 -4.34 -13.17
CA TYR A 184 -3.97 -5.27 -12.15
C TYR A 184 -5.37 -5.82 -12.41
N THR A 185 -6.10 -5.33 -13.42
CA THR A 185 -7.45 -5.83 -13.75
C THR A 185 -7.51 -6.44 -15.15
N VAL A 186 -8.41 -7.41 -15.33
CA VAL A 186 -8.53 -8.19 -16.57
C VAL A 186 -8.90 -7.30 -17.76
N ASN A 187 -9.91 -6.43 -17.59
CA ASN A 187 -10.43 -5.59 -18.66
C ASN A 187 -9.86 -4.15 -18.63
N GLY A 188 -8.89 -3.87 -17.74
CA GLY A 188 -8.37 -2.52 -17.54
C GLY A 188 -9.37 -1.57 -16.86
N GLU A 189 -10.41 -2.11 -16.23
CA GLU A 189 -11.39 -1.38 -15.44
C GLU A 189 -12.08 -2.28 -14.39
N GLY A 190 -12.64 -1.66 -13.35
CA GLY A 190 -13.32 -2.35 -12.27
C GLY A 190 -12.38 -3.04 -11.28
N LEU A 191 -12.88 -4.03 -10.55
CA LEU A 191 -12.13 -4.80 -9.55
C LEU A 191 -12.02 -6.30 -9.90
N GLU A 192 -12.15 -6.65 -11.17
CA GLU A 192 -11.82 -8.00 -11.63
C GLU A 192 -10.30 -8.13 -11.76
N PHE A 193 -9.64 -8.55 -10.69
CA PHE A 193 -8.19 -8.64 -10.64
C PHE A 193 -7.64 -9.71 -11.59
N ILE A 194 -6.44 -9.50 -12.10
CA ILE A 194 -5.72 -10.50 -12.87
C ILE A 194 -5.35 -11.66 -11.95
N LYS A 195 -5.66 -12.88 -12.37
CA LYS A 195 -5.30 -14.09 -11.63
C LYS A 195 -3.79 -14.18 -11.44
N PRO A 196 -3.29 -14.50 -10.21
CA PRO A 196 -1.87 -14.69 -9.97
C PRO A 196 -1.32 -15.84 -10.81
N GLU A 197 -0.30 -15.58 -11.63
CA GLU A 197 0.33 -16.60 -12.47
C GLU A 197 1.04 -17.68 -11.63
N LYS A 198 1.77 -17.24 -10.59
CA LYS A 198 2.50 -18.11 -9.71
C LYS A 198 1.62 -18.57 -8.56
N GLN A 199 1.59 -19.88 -8.32
CA GLN A 199 0.96 -20.46 -7.14
C GLN A 199 1.70 -20.04 -5.88
N SER A 200 0.94 -19.77 -4.82
CA SER A 200 1.44 -19.49 -3.49
C SER A 200 1.32 -20.72 -2.63
N LYS A 201 2.35 -21.05 -1.86
CA LYS A 201 2.30 -22.18 -0.92
C LYS A 201 1.66 -21.79 0.41
N ARG A 202 1.90 -20.58 0.85
CA ARG A 202 1.52 -20.08 2.17
C ARG A 202 0.75 -18.78 2.04
N LEU A 203 -0.51 -18.80 2.40
CA LEU A 203 -1.38 -17.62 2.37
C LEU A 203 -1.51 -17.01 3.76
N GLY A 204 -1.70 -15.70 3.80
CA GLY A 204 -2.13 -14.97 4.96
C GLY A 204 -3.46 -14.28 4.70
N ILE A 205 -4.36 -14.29 5.67
CA ILE A 205 -5.64 -13.59 5.58
C ILE A 205 -5.86 -12.77 6.84
N ASP A 206 -6.40 -11.57 6.67
CA ASP A 206 -6.77 -10.67 7.76
C ASP A 206 -7.83 -9.68 7.30
N GLU A 207 -8.35 -8.91 8.23
CA GLU A 207 -9.30 -7.83 7.99
C GLU A 207 -8.73 -6.48 8.39
N PHE A 208 -9.09 -5.45 7.66
CA PHE A 208 -8.78 -4.08 8.04
C PHE A 208 -9.99 -3.18 7.94
N SER A 209 -10.04 -2.15 8.79
CA SER A 209 -11.11 -1.17 8.76
C SER A 209 -11.01 -0.31 7.51
N LEU A 210 -12.02 -0.36 6.65
CA LEU A 210 -12.12 0.44 5.44
C LEU A 210 -12.64 1.84 5.76
N HIS A 211 -13.70 1.93 6.57
CA HIS A 211 -14.29 3.20 7.02
C HIS A 211 -14.65 3.17 8.49
N LYS A 212 -14.98 4.35 9.06
CA LYS A 212 -15.60 4.44 10.38
C LYS A 212 -16.98 3.78 10.34
N GLY A 213 -17.43 3.20 11.47
CA GLY A 213 -18.75 2.55 11.55
C GLY A 213 -18.74 1.08 11.17
N HIS A 214 -17.64 0.36 11.47
CA HIS A 214 -17.53 -1.10 11.28
C HIS A 214 -17.59 -1.58 9.81
N VAL A 215 -17.15 -0.74 8.89
CA VAL A 215 -16.96 -1.15 7.49
C VAL A 215 -15.54 -1.71 7.33
N TYR A 216 -15.47 -2.99 6.95
CA TYR A 216 -14.22 -3.74 6.83
C TYR A 216 -13.96 -4.18 5.40
N ALA A 217 -12.71 -4.54 5.12
CA ALA A 217 -12.31 -5.28 3.94
C ALA A 217 -11.39 -6.43 4.35
N THR A 218 -11.46 -7.53 3.60
CA THR A 218 -10.61 -8.70 3.74
C THR A 218 -9.44 -8.59 2.79
N VAL A 219 -8.24 -8.93 3.26
CA VAL A 219 -7.03 -9.02 2.47
C VAL A 219 -6.48 -10.44 2.49
N ILE A 220 -6.18 -11.00 1.30
CA ILE A 220 -5.47 -12.27 1.15
C ILE A 220 -4.15 -11.99 0.47
N MET A 221 -3.07 -12.52 1.02
CA MET A 221 -1.72 -12.27 0.56
C MET A 221 -0.87 -13.54 0.54
N ASP A 222 0.15 -13.53 -0.30
CA ASP A 222 1.22 -14.51 -0.29
C ASP A 222 2.22 -14.18 0.83
N LEU A 223 2.39 -15.09 1.78
CA LEU A 223 3.33 -14.92 2.89
C LEU A 223 4.78 -15.07 2.47
N ASP A 224 5.08 -15.69 1.35
CA ASP A 224 6.45 -15.83 0.87
C ASP A 224 6.97 -14.53 0.27
N THR A 225 6.21 -13.95 -0.63
CA THR A 225 6.56 -12.69 -1.30
C THR A 225 6.13 -11.42 -0.55
N GLY A 226 5.05 -11.49 0.22
CA GLY A 226 4.39 -10.33 0.82
C GLY A 226 3.43 -9.61 -0.15
N HIS A 227 3.15 -10.19 -1.31
CA HIS A 227 2.23 -9.61 -2.29
C HIS A 227 0.78 -9.81 -1.87
N VAL A 228 -0.01 -8.76 -1.96
CA VAL A 228 -1.46 -8.86 -1.86
C VAL A 228 -1.99 -9.50 -3.15
N LEU A 229 -2.75 -10.58 -2.99
CA LEU A 229 -3.34 -11.36 -4.08
C LEU A 229 -4.80 -11.00 -4.31
N TRP A 230 -5.53 -10.70 -3.22
CA TRP A 230 -6.96 -10.45 -3.25
C TRP A 230 -7.39 -9.43 -2.20
N LEU A 231 -8.39 -8.66 -2.54
CA LEU A 231 -9.10 -7.74 -1.65
C LEU A 231 -10.60 -7.88 -1.90
N ALA A 232 -11.37 -7.97 -0.83
CA ALA A 232 -12.82 -8.05 -0.90
C ALA A 232 -13.48 -7.14 0.14
N TYR A 233 -14.67 -6.64 -0.15
CA TYR A 233 -15.46 -5.91 0.81
C TYR A 233 -15.99 -6.85 1.90
N GLY A 234 -16.08 -6.34 3.12
CA GLY A 234 -16.59 -7.08 4.25
C GLY A 234 -15.54 -7.96 4.94
N LYS A 235 -16.04 -8.78 5.87
CA LYS A 235 -15.26 -9.73 6.67
C LYS A 235 -15.95 -11.09 6.76
N THR A 236 -16.62 -11.48 5.70
CA THR A 236 -17.43 -12.70 5.61
C THR A 236 -16.67 -13.81 4.88
N LYS A 237 -17.20 -15.02 4.95
CA LYS A 237 -16.71 -16.18 4.21
C LYS A 237 -16.75 -15.98 2.69
N ASP A 238 -17.65 -15.11 2.22
CA ASP A 238 -17.85 -14.87 0.78
C ASP A 238 -16.57 -14.35 0.13
N GLY A 239 -15.83 -13.43 0.79
CA GLY A 239 -14.55 -12.94 0.26
C GLY A 239 -13.51 -14.03 0.07
N VAL A 240 -13.55 -15.12 0.86
CA VAL A 240 -12.70 -16.31 0.68
C VAL A 240 -13.21 -17.16 -0.48
N TYR A 241 -14.53 -17.35 -0.59
CA TYR A 241 -15.12 -18.12 -1.69
C TYR A 241 -14.86 -17.43 -3.03
N ASP A 242 -15.04 -16.13 -3.10
CA ASP A 242 -14.77 -15.33 -4.31
C ASP A 242 -13.29 -15.45 -4.72
N PHE A 243 -12.37 -15.44 -3.77
CA PHE A 243 -10.95 -15.67 -4.05
C PHE A 243 -10.69 -17.07 -4.63
N ILE A 244 -11.27 -18.13 -4.01
CA ILE A 244 -11.12 -19.50 -4.48
C ILE A 244 -11.70 -19.67 -5.89
N ASP A 245 -12.86 -19.07 -6.15
CA ASP A 245 -13.50 -19.12 -7.47
C ASP A 245 -12.66 -18.35 -8.51
N HIS A 246 -12.10 -17.20 -8.13
CA HIS A 246 -11.23 -16.41 -9.00
C HIS A 246 -9.95 -17.14 -9.39
N VAL A 247 -9.21 -17.69 -8.44
CA VAL A 247 -7.95 -18.40 -8.74
C VAL A 247 -8.19 -19.82 -9.27
N GLY A 248 -9.31 -20.43 -8.91
CA GLY A 248 -9.71 -21.78 -9.27
C GLY A 248 -9.06 -22.85 -8.41
N ILE A 249 -9.73 -24.03 -8.33
CA ILE A 249 -9.34 -25.11 -7.45
C ILE A 249 -7.96 -25.71 -7.79
N GLU A 250 -7.59 -25.73 -9.06
CA GLU A 250 -6.28 -26.22 -9.50
C GLU A 250 -5.13 -25.35 -8.99
N TRP A 251 -5.35 -24.03 -8.96
CA TRP A 251 -4.39 -23.12 -8.37
C TRP A 251 -4.29 -23.33 -6.85
N MET A 252 -5.44 -23.53 -6.19
CA MET A 252 -5.51 -23.78 -4.75
C MET A 252 -4.83 -25.07 -4.30
N LYS A 253 -4.69 -26.08 -5.17
CA LYS A 253 -3.95 -27.34 -4.85
C LYS A 253 -2.48 -27.09 -4.48
N GLY A 254 -1.90 -25.98 -4.93
CA GLY A 254 -0.55 -25.57 -4.54
C GLY A 254 -0.44 -24.93 -3.16
N VAL A 255 -1.57 -24.59 -2.53
CA VAL A 255 -1.59 -23.97 -1.20
C VAL A 255 -1.52 -25.04 -0.12
N GLU A 256 -0.50 -24.98 0.70
CA GLU A 256 -0.25 -25.91 1.81
C GLU A 256 -0.94 -25.45 3.09
N CYS A 257 -0.87 -24.14 3.38
CA CYS A 257 -1.43 -23.58 4.62
C CYS A 257 -1.90 -22.13 4.48
N VAL A 258 -2.78 -21.76 5.40
CA VAL A 258 -3.32 -20.38 5.55
C VAL A 258 -3.11 -19.91 6.98
N ALA A 259 -2.39 -18.80 7.15
CA ALA A 259 -2.27 -18.14 8.43
C ALA A 259 -3.35 -17.09 8.62
N SER A 260 -4.01 -17.09 9.78
CA SER A 260 -5.02 -16.10 10.17
C SER A 260 -4.90 -15.76 11.64
N ASP A 261 -5.65 -14.73 12.07
CA ASP A 261 -5.98 -14.60 13.47
C ASP A 261 -6.92 -15.74 13.93
N MET A 262 -7.27 -15.75 15.20
CA MET A 262 -8.15 -16.80 15.76
C MET A 262 -9.63 -16.63 15.35
N ASN A 263 -9.92 -15.86 14.30
CA ASN A 263 -11.26 -15.77 13.74
C ASN A 263 -11.55 -17.05 12.94
N ALA A 264 -12.38 -17.92 13.51
CA ALA A 264 -12.65 -19.26 12.96
C ALA A 264 -13.34 -19.24 11.58
N ASP A 265 -13.95 -18.13 11.18
CA ASP A 265 -14.76 -18.09 9.96
C ASP A 265 -13.95 -18.20 8.67
N PHE A 266 -12.80 -17.57 8.59
CA PHE A 266 -11.94 -17.63 7.40
C PHE A 266 -11.36 -19.02 7.16
N LEU A 267 -10.81 -19.65 8.20
CA LEU A 267 -10.24 -21.00 8.08
C LEU A 267 -11.33 -22.03 7.76
N ALA A 268 -12.52 -21.89 8.36
CA ALA A 268 -13.65 -22.76 8.04
C ALA A 268 -14.07 -22.61 6.57
N ALA A 269 -14.02 -21.41 6.01
CA ALA A 269 -14.32 -21.18 4.60
C ALA A 269 -13.29 -21.86 3.69
N PHE A 270 -11.99 -21.74 3.97
CA PHE A 270 -10.96 -22.47 3.22
C PHE A 270 -11.15 -23.99 3.34
N LYS A 271 -11.30 -24.54 4.55
CA LYS A 271 -11.46 -25.98 4.77
C LYS A 271 -12.71 -26.56 4.08
N SER A 272 -13.78 -25.78 3.94
CA SER A 272 -15.01 -26.26 3.29
C SER A 272 -14.85 -26.56 1.79
N ARG A 273 -13.98 -25.81 1.10
CA ARG A 273 -13.72 -25.99 -0.35
C ARG A 273 -12.37 -26.64 -0.64
N CYS A 274 -11.40 -26.50 0.27
CA CYS A 274 -10.02 -26.95 0.13
C CYS A 274 -9.60 -27.70 1.40
N PRO A 275 -10.13 -28.93 1.66
CA PRO A 275 -9.93 -29.67 2.92
C PRO A 275 -8.47 -30.06 3.20
N TRP A 276 -7.60 -30.06 2.21
CA TRP A 276 -6.16 -30.33 2.36
C TRP A 276 -5.40 -29.18 2.99
N ILE A 277 -5.94 -27.96 2.96
CA ILE A 277 -5.25 -26.77 3.47
C ILE A 277 -5.22 -26.79 5.00
N LYS A 278 -4.03 -26.63 5.56
CA LYS A 278 -3.83 -26.50 7.00
C LYS A 278 -4.01 -25.07 7.45
N GLY A 279 -4.88 -24.85 8.46
CA GLY A 279 -5.02 -23.54 9.11
C GLY A 279 -3.93 -23.36 10.16
N VAL A 280 -3.28 -22.21 10.21
CA VAL A 280 -2.27 -21.87 11.22
C VAL A 280 -2.69 -20.61 11.94
N TYR A 281 -2.80 -20.67 13.28
CA TYR A 281 -3.10 -19.49 14.08
C TYR A 281 -1.83 -18.76 14.50
N ASP A 282 -1.90 -17.44 14.47
CA ASP A 282 -0.76 -16.59 14.80
C ASP A 282 -0.44 -16.60 16.31
N LYS A 283 0.82 -16.91 16.62
CA LYS A 283 1.40 -16.82 17.95
C LYS A 283 1.11 -15.47 18.64
N PHE A 284 1.24 -14.38 17.88
CA PHE A 284 1.07 -13.04 18.44
C PHE A 284 -0.35 -12.81 18.95
N HIS A 285 -1.37 -13.25 18.21
CA HIS A 285 -2.76 -13.13 18.63
C HIS A 285 -3.10 -14.00 19.83
N LEU A 286 -2.52 -15.21 19.93
CA LEU A 286 -2.69 -16.05 21.12
C LEU A 286 -2.09 -15.40 22.35
N ILE A 287 -0.85 -14.92 22.27
CA ILE A 287 -0.17 -14.22 23.38
C ILE A 287 -0.91 -12.94 23.77
N LYS A 288 -1.42 -12.19 22.80
CA LYS A 288 -2.24 -11.00 23.04
C LYS A 288 -3.51 -11.34 23.80
N ASN A 289 -4.23 -12.39 23.39
CA ASN A 289 -5.43 -12.86 24.07
C ASN A 289 -5.13 -13.26 25.53
N PHE A 290 -4.04 -14.00 25.78
CA PHE A 290 -3.60 -14.34 27.12
C PHE A 290 -3.32 -13.08 27.95
N ASN A 291 -2.56 -12.14 27.43
CA ASN A 291 -2.20 -10.91 28.13
C ASN A 291 -3.43 -10.03 28.45
N GLU A 292 -4.36 -9.91 27.54
CA GLU A 292 -5.54 -9.05 27.71
C GLU A 292 -6.63 -9.70 28.56
N LYS A 293 -6.91 -10.97 28.34
CA LYS A 293 -8.05 -11.67 28.94
C LYS A 293 -7.71 -12.45 30.22
N VAL A 294 -6.43 -12.84 30.39
CA VAL A 294 -5.99 -13.56 31.59
C VAL A 294 -5.11 -12.67 32.45
N VAL A 295 -3.93 -12.29 31.97
CA VAL A 295 -2.97 -11.53 32.81
C VAL A 295 -3.59 -10.23 33.34
N SER A 296 -4.27 -9.47 32.47
CA SER A 296 -4.87 -8.20 32.88
C SER A 296 -6.01 -8.37 33.86
N GLU A 297 -6.86 -9.38 33.64
CA GLU A 297 -8.05 -9.61 34.48
C GLU A 297 -7.69 -10.26 35.82
N VAL A 298 -6.84 -11.29 35.83
CA VAL A 298 -6.31 -11.88 37.09
C VAL A 298 -5.65 -10.80 37.95
N ARG A 299 -4.84 -9.93 37.34
CA ARG A 299 -4.22 -8.81 38.05
C ARG A 299 -5.27 -7.88 38.70
N LYS A 300 -6.38 -7.62 38.02
CA LYS A 300 -7.46 -6.77 38.55
C LYS A 300 -8.20 -7.45 39.71
N ASP A 301 -8.51 -8.74 39.56
CA ASP A 301 -9.21 -9.51 40.55
C ASP A 301 -8.34 -9.62 41.85
N GLU A 302 -7.02 -9.88 41.69
CA GLU A 302 -6.07 -9.89 42.80
C GLU A 302 -5.88 -8.53 43.49
N GLN A 303 -5.90 -7.43 42.66
CA GLN A 303 -5.87 -6.08 43.20
C GLN A 303 -7.11 -5.80 44.08
N ALA A 304 -8.28 -6.21 43.61
CA ALA A 304 -9.54 -6.05 44.39
C ALA A 304 -9.49 -6.88 45.68
N ARG A 305 -8.97 -8.13 45.66
CA ARG A 305 -8.77 -8.99 46.81
C ARG A 305 -7.85 -8.34 47.83
N LEU A 306 -6.71 -7.81 47.41
CA LEU A 306 -5.77 -7.13 48.32
C LEU A 306 -6.36 -5.88 48.97
N ILE A 307 -7.21 -5.15 48.29
CA ILE A 307 -7.95 -4.00 48.88
C ILE A 307 -8.92 -4.49 49.93
N ALA A 308 -9.67 -5.55 49.69
CA ALA A 308 -10.62 -6.13 50.61
C ALA A 308 -9.93 -6.70 51.85
N GLU A 309 -8.71 -7.22 51.74
CA GLU A 309 -7.86 -7.71 52.84
C GLU A 309 -7.15 -6.58 53.64
N GLY A 310 -7.39 -5.30 53.29
CA GLY A 310 -6.76 -4.17 53.97
C GLY A 310 -5.28 -3.94 53.61
N ARG A 311 -4.83 -4.39 52.44
CA ARG A 311 -3.47 -4.29 51.90
C ARG A 311 -3.36 -3.30 50.73
N PRO A 312 -3.76 -2.01 50.84
CA PRO A 312 -3.88 -1.07 49.73
C PRO A 312 -2.52 -0.73 49.10
N LYS A 313 -1.43 -0.76 49.85
CA LYS A 313 -0.08 -0.51 49.33
C LYS A 313 0.35 -1.59 48.32
N GLU A 314 0.03 -2.82 48.57
CA GLU A 314 0.32 -3.95 47.67
C GLU A 314 -0.59 -3.94 46.46
N ALA A 315 -1.87 -3.63 46.66
CA ALA A 315 -2.81 -3.41 45.57
C ALA A 315 -2.33 -2.33 44.59
N GLU A 316 -1.81 -1.22 45.08
CA GLU A 316 -1.27 -0.13 44.22
C GLU A 316 0.03 -0.57 43.50
N ARG A 317 0.90 -1.37 44.16
CA ARG A 317 2.06 -1.98 43.51
C ARG A 317 1.63 -2.90 42.36
N LEU A 318 0.66 -3.76 42.60
CA LEU A 318 0.11 -4.68 41.60
C LEU A 318 -0.57 -3.93 40.43
N LYS A 319 -1.27 -2.84 40.71
CA LYS A 319 -1.85 -1.98 39.65
C LYS A 319 -0.77 -1.46 38.69
N ARG A 320 0.36 -1.02 39.20
CA ARG A 320 1.47 -0.47 38.40
C ARG A 320 2.29 -1.54 37.69
N SER A 321 2.11 -2.82 38.00
CA SER A 321 2.88 -3.94 37.42
C SER A 321 2.34 -4.49 36.10
N LYS A 322 1.24 -3.93 35.54
CA LYS A 322 0.57 -4.45 34.34
C LYS A 322 1.55 -4.86 33.23
N TYR A 323 2.40 -3.93 32.83
CA TYR A 323 3.34 -4.19 31.72
C TYR A 323 4.47 -5.15 32.12
N THR A 324 4.88 -5.13 33.37
CA THR A 324 5.88 -6.04 33.90
C THR A 324 5.38 -7.49 33.90
N LEU A 325 4.13 -7.71 34.29
CA LEU A 325 3.47 -9.03 34.26
C LEU A 325 3.26 -9.58 32.84
N MET A 326 3.16 -8.70 31.84
CA MET A 326 2.99 -9.08 30.43
C MET A 326 4.32 -9.41 29.73
N THR A 327 5.50 -9.13 30.33
CA THR A 327 6.79 -9.47 29.73
C THR A 327 7.10 -10.96 29.88
N THR A 328 7.74 -11.54 28.83
CA THR A 328 8.30 -12.88 28.91
C THR A 328 9.67 -12.83 29.59
N GLU A 329 10.15 -13.99 30.08
CA GLU A 329 11.49 -14.13 30.61
C GLU A 329 12.57 -13.73 29.62
N GLU A 330 12.46 -14.19 28.37
CA GLU A 330 13.32 -13.80 27.26
C GLU A 330 13.36 -12.28 27.06
N THR A 331 12.23 -11.59 27.15
CA THR A 331 12.18 -10.12 27.05
C THR A 331 12.88 -9.45 28.26
N ARG A 332 12.78 -10.02 29.45
CA ARG A 332 13.44 -9.51 30.65
C ARG A 332 14.96 -9.69 30.58
N HIS A 333 15.42 -10.80 30.00
CA HIS A 333 16.83 -11.15 29.85
C HIS A 333 17.45 -10.78 28.50
N SER A 334 16.68 -10.22 27.56
CA SER A 334 17.10 -9.93 26.18
C SER A 334 18.31 -9.00 26.00
N ASN A 335 18.79 -8.37 27.09
CA ASN A 335 20.00 -7.53 27.03
C ASN A 335 21.23 -8.27 27.60
N ASP A 336 21.07 -9.45 28.20
CA ASP A 336 22.18 -10.25 28.73
C ASP A 336 22.95 -10.91 27.58
N HIS A 337 22.26 -11.12 26.41
CA HIS A 337 22.87 -11.56 25.16
C HIS A 337 22.49 -10.57 24.05
N PRO A 338 23.25 -9.46 23.89
CA PRO A 338 22.96 -8.52 22.83
C PRO A 338 23.16 -9.19 21.46
N GLU A 339 22.14 -9.07 20.57
CA GLU A 339 22.27 -9.55 19.19
C GLU A 339 23.46 -8.88 18.52
N VAL A 340 24.39 -9.68 18.03
CA VAL A 340 25.51 -9.22 17.20
C VAL A 340 25.17 -9.38 15.71
N ASP A 341 25.65 -8.49 14.88
CA ASP A 341 25.58 -8.63 13.44
C ASP A 341 26.60 -9.67 12.92
N LYS A 342 26.58 -9.92 11.60
CA LYS A 342 27.52 -10.86 10.95
C LYS A 342 29.00 -10.47 11.14
N ASP A 343 29.25 -9.21 11.51
CA ASP A 343 30.59 -8.63 11.72
C ASP A 343 30.97 -8.57 13.21
N GLY A 344 30.18 -9.20 14.11
CA GLY A 344 30.42 -9.24 15.55
C GLY A 344 30.12 -7.93 16.29
N LYS A 345 29.48 -6.95 15.64
CA LYS A 345 29.09 -5.69 16.28
C LYS A 345 27.69 -5.79 16.88
N ILE A 346 27.54 -5.28 18.11
CA ILE A 346 26.24 -5.21 18.81
C ILE A 346 25.24 -4.43 17.96
N LYS A 347 24.17 -5.10 17.51
CA LYS A 347 23.07 -4.45 16.80
C LYS A 347 22.44 -3.39 17.69
N LYS A 348 22.64 -2.12 17.39
CA LYS A 348 21.92 -1.04 18.08
C LYS A 348 20.43 -1.20 17.75
N LYS A 349 19.60 -1.57 18.75
CA LYS A 349 18.14 -1.59 18.58
C LYS A 349 17.72 -0.23 18.01
N ARG A 350 17.13 -0.22 16.81
CA ARG A 350 16.56 1.00 16.22
C ARG A 350 15.57 1.57 17.24
N ARG A 351 15.85 2.74 17.78
CA ARG A 351 14.89 3.47 18.61
C ARG A 351 13.63 3.64 17.75
N LYS A 352 12.50 3.07 18.21
CA LYS A 352 11.20 3.41 17.65
C LYS A 352 11.03 4.91 17.87
N SER A 353 10.85 5.67 16.80
CA SER A 353 10.63 7.13 16.81
C SER A 353 9.23 7.48 17.33
N ASN A 354 8.92 7.05 18.55
CA ASN A 354 7.78 7.50 19.33
C ASN A 354 8.23 8.43 20.47
N ASP A 355 9.37 9.07 20.30
CA ASP A 355 9.71 10.21 21.15
C ASP A 355 8.81 11.37 20.70
N LYS A 356 7.61 11.41 21.25
CA LYS A 356 6.90 12.68 21.47
C LYS A 356 7.93 13.62 22.08
N GLU A 357 8.02 14.83 21.56
CA GLU A 357 8.84 15.92 22.08
C GLU A 357 9.00 15.79 23.59
N GLN A 358 10.18 15.37 24.04
CA GLN A 358 10.50 15.40 25.43
C GLN A 358 10.54 16.89 25.79
N SER A 359 9.61 17.32 26.63
CA SER A 359 9.67 18.65 27.22
C SER A 359 11.11 18.87 27.70
N LEU A 360 11.70 19.99 27.34
CA LEU A 360 13.06 20.43 27.71
C LEU A 360 13.34 20.34 29.22
N PHE A 361 12.30 20.13 30.04
CA PHE A 361 12.32 20.05 31.50
C PHE A 361 12.03 18.66 32.05
N ALA A 362 11.87 17.64 31.23
CA ALA A 362 11.66 16.28 31.71
C ALA A 362 12.98 15.65 32.13
N HIS A 363 13.19 15.48 33.42
CA HIS A 363 14.30 14.67 33.92
C HIS A 363 14.24 13.26 33.33
N PRO A 364 15.31 12.72 32.71
CA PRO A 364 15.32 11.38 32.16
C PRO A 364 15.07 10.40 33.32
N LYS A 365 13.92 9.68 33.27
CA LYS A 365 13.67 8.59 34.21
C LYS A 365 14.80 7.57 34.05
N LYS A 366 15.60 7.35 35.08
CA LYS A 366 16.62 6.28 35.12
C LYS A 366 15.93 4.98 34.70
N LYS A 367 16.38 4.35 33.62
CA LYS A 367 15.93 3.00 33.28
C LYS A 367 16.42 2.08 34.38
N LYS A 368 15.51 1.30 34.99
CA LYS A 368 15.85 0.26 35.93
C LYS A 368 16.79 -0.73 35.25
N SER A 369 17.81 -1.22 35.97
CA SER A 369 18.62 -2.32 35.48
C SER A 369 17.75 -3.57 35.33
N GLN A 370 18.15 -4.52 34.49
CA GLN A 370 17.41 -5.76 34.30
C GLN A 370 17.30 -6.57 35.58
N ILE A 371 18.37 -6.61 36.33
CA ILE A 371 18.39 -7.25 37.70
C ILE A 371 17.32 -6.61 38.61
N GLU A 372 17.14 -5.29 38.56
CA GLU A 372 16.09 -4.60 39.31
C GLU A 372 14.69 -4.91 38.75
N MET A 373 14.54 -5.08 37.46
CA MET A 373 13.26 -5.45 36.83
C MET A 373 12.89 -6.89 37.16
N GLU A 374 13.84 -7.82 37.08
CA GLU A 374 13.61 -9.23 37.45
C GLU A 374 13.32 -9.37 38.94
N LYS A 375 14.09 -8.74 39.82
CA LYS A 375 13.80 -8.71 41.25
C LYS A 375 12.43 -8.13 41.57
N ALA A 376 12.05 -7.05 40.87
CA ALA A 376 10.72 -6.46 41.02
C ALA A 376 9.62 -7.40 40.53
N TYR A 377 9.86 -8.14 39.45
CA TYR A 377 8.94 -9.15 38.93
C TYR A 377 8.76 -10.29 39.93
N GLN A 378 9.85 -10.89 40.38
CA GLN A 378 9.82 -11.98 41.34
C GLN A 378 9.12 -11.57 42.64
N ASN A 379 9.37 -10.35 43.15
CA ASN A 379 8.68 -9.82 44.33
C ASN A 379 7.17 -9.60 44.15
N ILE A 380 6.68 -9.56 42.91
CA ILE A 380 5.24 -9.43 42.63
C ILE A 380 4.59 -10.81 42.60
N ILE A 381 5.26 -11.81 42.04
CA ILE A 381 4.68 -13.15 41.85
C ILE A 381 4.88 -14.08 43.05
N LYS A 382 5.92 -13.87 43.87
CA LYS A 382 6.44 -14.79 44.88
C LYS A 382 5.41 -15.34 45.90
N ASP A 383 4.42 -14.51 46.25
CA ASP A 383 3.48 -14.86 47.34
C ASP A 383 2.03 -15.00 46.80
N ASN A 384 1.87 -15.24 45.48
CA ASN A 384 0.56 -15.31 44.87
C ASN A 384 0.49 -16.42 43.81
N GLU A 385 -0.21 -17.49 44.11
CA GLU A 385 -0.33 -18.67 43.27
C GLU A 385 -0.87 -18.36 41.87
N LEU A 386 -1.88 -17.47 41.75
CA LEU A 386 -2.43 -17.08 40.44
C LEU A 386 -1.43 -16.29 39.63
N LEU A 387 -0.66 -15.39 40.25
CA LEU A 387 0.38 -14.65 39.55
C LEU A 387 1.55 -15.54 39.11
N MET A 388 1.92 -16.52 39.94
CA MET A 388 2.89 -17.57 39.60
C MET A 388 2.37 -18.42 38.42
N GLY A 389 1.08 -18.73 38.43
CA GLY A 389 0.43 -19.44 37.31
C GLY A 389 0.46 -18.68 35.99
N LEU A 390 0.37 -17.34 36.00
CA LEU A 390 0.56 -16.52 34.81
C LEU A 390 1.97 -16.68 34.23
N ASP A 391 2.98 -16.76 35.08
CA ASP A 391 4.37 -16.95 34.63
C ASP A 391 4.59 -18.34 34.06
N PHE A 392 4.07 -19.38 34.77
CA PHE A 392 4.10 -20.75 34.24
C PHE A 392 3.50 -20.85 32.84
N VAL A 393 2.27 -20.39 32.65
CA VAL A 393 1.60 -20.45 31.34
C VAL A 393 2.38 -19.70 30.26
N LYS A 394 2.95 -18.51 30.57
CA LYS A 394 3.75 -17.76 29.58
C LYS A 394 5.00 -18.51 29.14
N ASN A 395 5.74 -19.09 30.11
CA ASN A 395 6.95 -19.82 29.81
C ASN A 395 6.63 -21.12 29.03
N SER A 396 5.64 -21.89 29.49
CA SER A 396 5.19 -23.10 28.79
C SER A 396 4.67 -22.81 27.38
N LEU A 397 3.99 -21.68 27.15
CA LEU A 397 3.63 -21.26 25.78
C LEU A 397 4.86 -20.93 24.95
N SER A 398 5.88 -20.28 25.52
CA SER A 398 7.11 -20.01 24.79
C SER A 398 7.81 -21.32 24.40
N ASP A 399 7.85 -22.27 25.29
CA ASP A 399 8.45 -23.60 25.05
C ASP A 399 7.66 -24.36 23.97
N ALA A 400 6.33 -24.38 24.06
CA ALA A 400 5.47 -25.00 23.07
C ALA A 400 5.71 -24.44 21.65
N TYR A 401 5.93 -23.13 21.53
CA TYR A 401 6.27 -22.51 20.24
C TYR A 401 7.70 -22.73 19.76
N ASN A 402 8.55 -23.34 20.56
CA ASN A 402 9.90 -23.78 20.19
C ASN A 402 9.91 -25.26 19.77
N SER A 403 8.79 -26.00 19.90
CA SER A 403 8.65 -27.36 19.46
C SER A 403 8.87 -27.49 17.96
N THR A 404 9.43 -28.62 17.54
CA THR A 404 9.75 -28.92 16.14
C THR A 404 8.77 -29.92 15.51
N THR A 405 7.92 -30.53 16.32
CA THR A 405 6.87 -31.45 15.86
C THR A 405 5.51 -31.09 16.40
N GLU A 406 4.46 -31.53 15.68
CA GLU A 406 3.06 -31.30 16.08
C GLU A 406 2.74 -32.05 17.38
N GLU A 407 3.28 -33.28 17.56
CA GLU A 407 3.08 -34.11 18.72
C GLU A 407 3.67 -33.48 19.97
N GLU A 408 4.91 -32.97 19.89
CA GLU A 408 5.58 -32.27 20.99
C GLU A 408 4.80 -31.02 21.40
N MET A 409 4.40 -30.20 20.42
CA MET A 409 3.63 -28.99 20.69
C MET A 409 2.27 -29.32 21.31
N THR A 410 1.60 -30.37 20.82
CA THR A 410 0.32 -30.83 21.36
C THR A 410 0.46 -31.23 22.84
N ALA A 411 1.44 -32.05 23.17
CA ALA A 411 1.68 -32.49 24.55
C ALA A 411 1.92 -31.30 25.50
N GLN A 412 2.72 -30.33 25.06
CA GLN A 412 2.97 -29.13 25.87
C GLN A 412 1.72 -28.25 26.06
N LEU A 413 0.90 -28.11 25.01
CA LEU A 413 -0.35 -27.36 25.10
C LEU A 413 -1.38 -28.07 25.99
N GLU A 414 -1.45 -29.40 25.98
CA GLU A 414 -2.30 -30.17 26.89
C GLU A 414 -1.92 -29.95 28.36
N VAL A 415 -0.63 -29.91 28.71
CA VAL A 415 -0.18 -29.54 30.04
C VAL A 415 -0.66 -28.13 30.45
N ILE A 416 -0.62 -27.17 29.51
CA ILE A 416 -1.12 -25.81 29.83
C ILE A 416 -2.65 -25.83 30.02
N ILE A 417 -3.36 -26.59 29.20
CA ILE A 417 -4.83 -26.72 29.29
C ILE A 417 -5.22 -27.30 30.63
N ASP A 418 -4.59 -28.41 31.02
CA ASP A 418 -4.85 -29.10 32.32
C ASP A 418 -4.53 -28.18 33.52
N TYR A 419 -3.42 -27.47 33.45
CA TYR A 419 -3.09 -26.45 34.45
C TYR A 419 -4.16 -25.38 34.54
N CYS A 420 -4.58 -24.82 33.42
CA CYS A 420 -5.64 -23.79 33.39
C CYS A 420 -6.96 -24.26 33.97
N GLU A 421 -7.31 -25.54 33.80
CA GLU A 421 -8.50 -26.15 34.44
C GLU A 421 -8.31 -26.35 35.92
N ALA A 422 -7.16 -26.87 36.34
CA ALA A 422 -6.84 -27.15 37.76
C ALA A 422 -6.83 -25.91 38.63
N THR A 423 -6.48 -24.72 38.10
CA THR A 423 -6.49 -23.45 38.86
C THR A 423 -7.87 -23.08 39.41
N GLY A 424 -8.95 -23.59 38.84
CA GLY A 424 -10.32 -23.18 39.19
C GLY A 424 -10.68 -21.74 38.81
N ASN A 425 -9.73 -20.92 38.40
CA ASN A 425 -9.94 -19.51 38.07
C ASN A 425 -10.64 -19.34 36.70
N LYS A 426 -11.68 -18.50 36.65
CA LYS A 426 -12.50 -18.27 35.43
C LYS A 426 -11.70 -17.82 34.21
N HIS A 427 -10.65 -17.01 34.40
CA HIS A 427 -9.83 -16.47 33.32
C HIS A 427 -8.89 -17.53 32.76
N PHE A 428 -8.29 -18.34 33.58
CA PHE A 428 -7.47 -19.49 33.18
C PHE A 428 -8.34 -20.52 32.44
N LYS A 429 -9.51 -20.87 32.97
CA LYS A 429 -10.46 -21.79 32.30
C LYS A 429 -10.87 -21.28 30.92
N TRP A 430 -11.13 -19.98 30.81
CA TRP A 430 -11.42 -19.38 29.49
C TRP A 430 -10.27 -19.62 28.52
N PHE A 431 -9.03 -19.44 28.94
CA PHE A 431 -7.86 -19.62 28.11
C PHE A 431 -7.63 -21.10 27.74
N GLY A 432 -7.77 -22.03 28.70
CA GLY A 432 -7.71 -23.46 28.42
C GLY A 432 -8.75 -23.91 27.38
N ASN A 433 -10.00 -23.40 27.49
CA ASN A 433 -11.02 -23.63 26.49
C ASN A 433 -10.68 -23.05 25.12
N LEU A 434 -10.05 -21.86 25.06
CA LEU A 434 -9.57 -21.27 23.82
C LEU A 434 -8.52 -22.15 23.15
N LEU A 435 -7.53 -22.62 23.93
CA LEU A 435 -6.47 -23.53 23.43
C LEU A 435 -7.07 -24.81 22.89
N ARG A 436 -7.97 -25.47 23.65
CA ARG A 436 -8.63 -26.72 23.25
C ARG A 436 -9.43 -26.57 21.95
N LYS A 437 -10.19 -25.48 21.84
CA LYS A 437 -11.01 -25.18 20.65
C LYS A 437 -10.18 -25.01 19.39
N HIS A 438 -8.97 -24.47 19.53
CA HIS A 438 -8.11 -24.08 18.41
C HIS A 438 -6.83 -24.91 18.32
N LEU A 439 -6.76 -26.06 19.03
CA LEU A 439 -5.56 -26.86 19.21
C LEU A 439 -4.87 -27.23 17.91
N GLU A 440 -5.62 -27.81 16.95
CA GLU A 440 -5.09 -28.20 15.63
C GLU A 440 -4.39 -27.03 14.93
N GLY A 441 -5.06 -25.88 14.84
CA GLY A 441 -4.50 -24.71 14.14
C GLY A 441 -3.33 -24.04 14.87
N ILE A 442 -3.23 -24.22 16.20
CA ILE A 442 -2.07 -23.77 16.99
C ILE A 442 -0.90 -24.73 16.75
N CYS A 443 -1.12 -26.06 16.82
CA CYS A 443 -0.10 -27.08 16.62
C CYS A 443 0.48 -27.10 15.20
N ASN A 444 -0.30 -26.77 14.19
CA ASN A 444 0.20 -26.61 12.81
C ASN A 444 1.34 -25.58 12.71
N TYR A 445 1.51 -24.70 13.69
CA TYR A 445 2.65 -23.78 13.72
C TYR A 445 3.99 -24.52 13.78
N ALA A 446 4.07 -25.65 14.48
CA ALA A 446 5.30 -26.44 14.57
C ALA A 446 5.76 -27.00 13.21
N LEU A 447 4.83 -27.20 12.27
CA LEU A 447 5.14 -27.70 10.93
C LEU A 447 5.57 -26.59 9.97
N TYR A 448 4.93 -25.43 10.05
CA TYR A 448 5.08 -24.39 9.05
C TYR A 448 5.92 -23.20 9.52
N HIS A 449 6.06 -22.97 10.83
CA HIS A 449 6.77 -21.86 11.45
C HIS A 449 6.43 -20.48 10.83
N ILE A 450 5.18 -20.30 10.41
CA ILE A 450 4.71 -19.05 9.80
C ILE A 450 4.11 -18.12 10.84
N THR A 451 4.38 -16.84 10.65
CA THR A 451 3.80 -15.76 11.46
C THR A 451 3.00 -14.82 10.58
N THR A 452 1.98 -14.19 11.15
CA THR A 452 1.24 -13.13 10.47
C THR A 452 1.98 -11.78 10.44
N GLY A 453 3.27 -11.75 10.78
CA GLY A 453 4.06 -10.52 10.79
C GLY A 453 4.04 -9.76 9.45
N LYS A 454 3.99 -10.49 8.31
CA LYS A 454 3.82 -9.87 7.00
C LYS A 454 2.41 -9.31 6.81
N VAL A 455 1.39 -9.98 7.36
CA VAL A 455 -0.01 -9.51 7.33
C VAL A 455 -0.14 -8.23 8.17
N GLU A 456 0.40 -8.22 9.40
CA GLU A 456 0.47 -7.01 10.22
C GLU A 456 1.24 -5.89 9.52
N GLY A 457 2.37 -6.22 8.88
CA GLY A 457 3.15 -5.30 8.05
C GLY A 457 2.32 -4.71 6.90
N THR A 458 1.46 -5.50 6.28
CA THR A 458 0.53 -5.05 5.22
C THR A 458 -0.55 -4.15 5.79
N ASN A 459 -1.16 -4.48 6.93
CA ASN A 459 -2.11 -3.61 7.60
C ASN A 459 -1.48 -2.26 8.01
N ASN A 460 -0.23 -2.26 8.45
CA ASN A 460 0.51 -1.03 8.74
C ASN A 460 0.82 -0.23 7.46
N MET A 461 1.09 -0.90 6.34
CA MET A 461 1.25 -0.29 5.03
C MET A 461 -0.04 0.39 4.58
N ILE A 462 -1.20 -0.29 4.67
CA ILE A 462 -2.51 0.26 4.33
C ILE A 462 -2.80 1.52 5.16
N LYS A 463 -2.57 1.47 6.47
CA LYS A 463 -2.72 2.64 7.35
C LYS A 463 -1.80 3.79 6.94
N THR A 464 -0.55 3.50 6.59
CA THR A 464 0.43 4.49 6.15
C THR A 464 0.06 5.09 4.79
N LEU A 465 -0.36 4.27 3.84
CA LEU A 465 -0.85 4.69 2.53
C LEU A 465 -2.01 5.70 2.69
N ARG A 466 -3.01 5.35 3.50
CA ARG A 466 -4.16 6.24 3.76
C ARG A 466 -3.75 7.55 4.43
N ARG A 467 -2.85 7.52 5.42
CA ARG A 467 -2.35 8.73 6.08
C ARG A 467 -1.59 9.64 5.12
N ARG A 468 -0.73 9.07 4.29
CA ARG A 468 0.09 9.80 3.31
C ARG A 468 -0.77 10.52 2.27
N HIS A 469 -1.90 9.95 1.90
CA HIS A 469 -2.83 10.53 0.94
C HIS A 469 -4.00 11.29 1.59
N TYR A 470 -3.96 11.56 2.90
CA TYR A 470 -5.03 12.21 3.66
C TYR A 470 -6.40 11.53 3.52
N GLY A 471 -6.40 10.23 3.35
CA GLY A 471 -7.55 9.40 3.02
C GLY A 471 -7.69 9.18 1.51
N ILE A 472 -8.29 8.06 1.15
CA ILE A 472 -8.65 7.71 -0.23
C ILE A 472 -10.12 7.31 -0.18
N PRO A 473 -11.05 8.21 -0.57
CA PRO A 473 -12.49 7.92 -0.47
C PRO A 473 -13.01 6.95 -1.54
N ASP A 474 -12.27 6.74 -2.62
CA ASP A 474 -12.55 5.79 -3.69
C ASP A 474 -11.93 4.43 -3.30
N ASP A 475 -12.77 3.51 -2.82
CA ASP A 475 -12.31 2.23 -2.30
C ASP A 475 -11.70 1.33 -3.38
N ASP A 476 -12.24 1.35 -4.59
CA ASP A 476 -11.71 0.59 -5.72
C ASP A 476 -10.29 1.07 -6.06
N TYR A 477 -10.10 2.38 -6.09
CA TYR A 477 -8.78 2.96 -6.27
C TYR A 477 -7.84 2.64 -5.10
N LEU A 478 -8.36 2.61 -3.85
CA LEU A 478 -7.59 2.20 -2.69
C LEU A 478 -7.10 0.75 -2.82
N PHE A 479 -7.97 -0.17 -3.27
CA PHE A 479 -7.63 -1.58 -3.45
C PHE A 479 -6.50 -1.74 -4.49
N LEU A 480 -6.61 -1.08 -5.61
CA LEU A 480 -5.55 -1.05 -6.64
C LEU A 480 -4.23 -0.50 -6.09
N LYS A 481 -4.28 0.58 -5.30
CA LYS A 481 -3.09 1.15 -4.64
C LYS A 481 -2.47 0.20 -3.63
N ILE A 482 -3.26 -0.57 -2.88
CA ILE A 482 -2.77 -1.57 -1.93
C ILE A 482 -2.01 -2.68 -2.67
N ILE A 483 -2.56 -3.18 -3.77
CA ILE A 483 -1.90 -4.19 -4.60
C ILE A 483 -0.58 -3.65 -5.15
N ASP A 484 -0.58 -2.47 -5.76
CA ASP A 484 0.61 -1.82 -6.33
C ASP A 484 1.71 -1.61 -5.27
N GLU A 485 1.35 -1.09 -4.09
CA GLU A 485 2.30 -0.84 -3.00
C GLU A 485 2.87 -2.15 -2.42
N SER A 486 2.10 -3.23 -2.39
CA SER A 486 2.58 -4.55 -1.95
C SER A 486 3.65 -5.12 -2.89
N ARG A 487 3.53 -4.88 -4.20
CA ARG A 487 4.49 -5.34 -5.23
C ARG A 487 5.82 -4.59 -5.15
N ARG A 488 5.79 -3.33 -4.76
CA ARG A 488 6.98 -2.46 -4.66
C ARG A 488 7.91 -2.79 -3.49
N ARG A 489 7.49 -3.65 -2.57
CA ARG A 489 8.29 -4.05 -1.38
C ARG A 489 9.24 -5.21 -1.66
N SER A 490 9.07 -5.89 -2.76
CA SER A 490 9.83 -7.10 -3.12
C SER A 490 11.21 -6.80 -3.73
N HIS A 491 11.66 -5.54 -3.72
CA HIS A 491 12.96 -5.12 -4.24
C HIS A 491 13.86 -4.54 -3.16
#